data_75a5de8ce1cf2425233d979de43c778b
#
_entry.id   75a5de8ce1cf2425233d979de43c778b
#
_cell.length_a   1.000
_cell.length_b   1.000
_cell.length_c   1.000
_cell.angle_alpha   90.00
_cell.angle_beta   90.00
_cell.angle_gamma   90.00
#
_symmetry.space_group_name_H-M   'P 1'
#
loop_
_entity.id
_entity.type
_entity.pdbx_description
1 polymer ?
#
loop_
_entity_poly.entity_id
_entity_poly.type
_entity_poly.pdbx_seq_one_letter_code
_entity_poly.pdbx_strand_id
1 'polypeptide(L)'
;FDEPGASGGYYTQDDMKEIIAYAQQHYITIIPEIEMPAHSEEVLAAYPQLSCSGEPYKNADFCVGNEETFTFLENVLTEVMELFPSEYIHVGGDEAGKAAWKTCPKCQKRMQDEHLSNVDELQSYLIHRIELFLNAHGRKLLGWDEILQGGLAPNATVMSWRGEEGGIAAVRSGHQAIMTPGQY
;
A
#
# COMPACT_ATOMS: atom_id res chain seq x y z
N PHE A 1 -16.47 1.30 18.31
CA PHE A 1 -16.36 2.41 19.29
C PHE A 1 -17.64 2.64 20.10
N ASP A 2 -18.76 2.06 19.71
CA ASP A 2 -20.07 2.33 20.33
C ASP A 2 -20.50 1.28 21.38
N GLU A 3 -19.66 0.31 21.70
CA GLU A 3 -19.94 -0.67 22.75
C GLU A 3 -19.68 -0.10 24.15
N PRO A 4 -20.61 -0.31 25.12
CA PRO A 4 -20.41 0.16 26.50
C PRO A 4 -19.14 -0.43 27.10
N GLY A 5 -18.18 0.43 27.49
CA GLY A 5 -16.90 0.03 28.07
C GLY A 5 -15.76 -0.18 27.08
N ALA A 6 -16.00 -0.01 25.78
CA ALA A 6 -14.92 0.03 24.79
C ALA A 6 -14.07 1.29 24.97
N SER A 7 -12.75 1.13 24.94
CA SER A 7 -11.81 2.25 24.82
C SER A 7 -11.44 2.38 23.33
N GLY A 8 -11.68 3.54 22.77
CA GLY A 8 -11.34 3.85 21.39
C GLY A 8 -10.74 5.23 21.29
N GLY A 9 -10.06 5.47 20.20
CA GLY A 9 -9.46 6.76 19.89
C GLY A 9 -8.69 6.72 18.59
N TYR A 10 -8.23 7.87 18.18
CA TYR A 10 -7.34 8.04 17.03
C TYR A 10 -6.37 9.17 17.36
N TYR A 11 -5.21 9.14 16.75
CA TYR A 11 -4.29 10.26 16.82
C TYR A 11 -4.75 11.37 15.90
N THR A 12 -4.77 12.59 16.43
CA THR A 12 -4.96 13.78 15.59
C THR A 12 -3.68 14.06 14.79
N GLN A 13 -3.77 14.89 13.76
CA GLN A 13 -2.58 15.32 13.03
C GLN A 13 -1.56 16.02 13.94
N ASP A 14 -2.02 16.75 14.96
CA ASP A 14 -1.13 17.42 15.90
C ASP A 14 -0.45 16.42 16.85
N ASP A 15 -1.13 15.36 17.30
CA ASP A 15 -0.52 14.25 18.03
C ASP A 15 0.57 13.58 17.16
N MET A 16 0.30 13.34 15.89
CA MET A 16 1.28 12.76 14.98
C MET A 16 2.50 13.66 14.78
N LYS A 17 2.31 14.97 14.65
CA LYS A 17 3.42 15.92 14.57
C LYS A 17 4.29 15.90 15.84
N GLU A 18 3.67 15.80 17.03
CA GLU A 18 4.39 15.68 18.30
C GLU A 18 5.20 14.38 18.36
N ILE A 19 4.59 13.24 17.97
CA ILE A 19 5.26 11.93 17.93
C ILE A 19 6.45 11.97 16.97
N ILE A 20 6.28 12.53 15.78
CA ILE A 20 7.32 12.65 14.76
C ILE A 20 8.46 13.54 15.28
N ALA A 21 8.16 14.68 15.89
CA ALA A 21 9.15 15.59 16.46
C ALA A 21 9.94 14.93 17.60
N TYR A 22 9.26 14.16 18.45
CA TYR A 22 9.90 13.39 19.51
C TYR A 22 10.84 12.33 18.96
N ALA A 23 10.40 11.55 17.98
CA ALA A 23 11.22 10.55 17.32
C ALA A 23 12.48 11.15 16.68
N GLN A 24 12.34 12.30 15.99
CA GLN A 24 13.47 13.02 15.40
C GLN A 24 14.53 13.45 16.43
N GLN A 25 14.11 13.89 17.62
CA GLN A 25 15.03 14.22 18.71
C GLN A 25 15.85 13.02 19.18
N HIS A 26 15.34 11.80 18.94
CA HIS A 26 16.00 10.53 19.26
C HIS A 26 16.64 9.86 18.05
N TYR A 27 16.79 10.58 16.92
CA TYR A 27 17.35 10.06 15.66
C TYR A 27 16.59 8.85 15.09
N ILE A 28 15.27 8.82 15.31
CA ILE A 28 14.37 7.78 14.78
C ILE A 28 13.55 8.38 13.66
N THR A 29 13.52 7.72 12.52
CA THR A 29 12.64 8.06 11.41
C THR A 29 11.38 7.20 11.51
N ILE A 30 10.21 7.85 11.56
CA ILE A 30 8.93 7.17 11.46
C ILE A 30 8.57 7.05 9.98
N ILE A 31 8.40 5.83 9.50
CA ILE A 31 7.93 5.53 8.16
C ILE A 31 6.43 5.23 8.25
N PRO A 32 5.56 6.02 7.61
CA PRO A 32 4.14 5.71 7.59
C PRO A 32 3.86 4.53 6.67
N GLU A 33 2.92 3.69 7.07
CA GLU A 33 2.40 2.59 6.26
C GLU A 33 0.92 2.83 5.94
N ILE A 34 0.61 2.83 4.64
CA ILE A 34 -0.75 2.97 4.09
C ILE A 34 -1.01 1.76 3.22
N GLU A 35 -1.84 0.86 3.73
CA GLU A 35 -2.12 -0.42 3.09
C GLU A 35 -2.84 -0.30 1.75
N MET A 36 -2.28 -0.98 0.76
CA MET A 36 -2.88 -1.19 -0.56
C MET A 36 -2.23 -2.39 -1.28
N PRO A 37 -2.97 -3.20 -2.04
CA PRO A 37 -4.40 -3.13 -2.28
C PRO A 37 -5.26 -3.78 -1.19
N ALA A 38 -4.69 -4.66 -0.34
CA ALA A 38 -5.40 -5.41 0.71
C ALA A 38 -5.49 -4.64 2.04
N HIS A 39 -5.93 -5.35 3.08
CA HIS A 39 -6.10 -4.81 4.44
C HIS A 39 -6.93 -3.51 4.50
N SER A 40 -7.92 -3.39 3.62
CA SER A 40 -8.67 -2.15 3.38
C SER A 40 -10.17 -2.29 3.64
N GLU A 41 -10.61 -3.31 4.40
CA GLU A 41 -12.02 -3.61 4.64
C GLU A 41 -12.78 -2.42 5.22
N GLU A 42 -12.21 -1.73 6.21
CA GLU A 42 -12.84 -0.59 6.88
C GLU A 42 -12.95 0.62 5.95
N VAL A 43 -11.91 0.86 5.15
CA VAL A 43 -11.94 1.90 4.12
C VAL A 43 -13.01 1.59 3.07
N LEU A 44 -13.06 0.34 2.60
CA LEU A 44 -14.03 -0.10 1.61
C LEU A 44 -15.46 -0.20 2.16
N ALA A 45 -15.62 -0.35 3.48
CA ALA A 45 -16.92 -0.22 4.11
C ALA A 45 -17.42 1.23 4.12
N ALA A 46 -16.51 2.20 4.32
CA ALA A 46 -16.82 3.63 4.28
C ALA A 46 -16.94 4.17 2.82
N TYR A 47 -16.16 3.62 1.89
CA TYR A 47 -16.11 4.00 0.48
C TYR A 47 -16.32 2.80 -0.44
N PRO A 48 -17.50 2.15 -0.42
CA PRO A 48 -17.73 0.88 -1.12
C PRO A 48 -17.55 0.97 -2.64
N GLN A 49 -17.71 2.15 -3.24
CA GLN A 49 -17.47 2.38 -4.67
C GLN A 49 -16.01 2.11 -5.10
N LEU A 50 -15.06 2.07 -4.17
CA LEU A 50 -13.65 1.76 -4.43
C LEU A 50 -13.38 0.25 -4.45
N SER A 51 -14.37 -0.59 -4.08
CA SER A 51 -14.30 -2.04 -4.16
C SER A 51 -14.83 -2.58 -5.49
N CYS A 52 -14.52 -3.84 -5.79
CA CYS A 52 -15.06 -4.52 -6.97
C CYS A 52 -16.55 -4.81 -6.88
N SER A 53 -17.08 -5.03 -5.69
CA SER A 53 -18.51 -5.31 -5.47
C SER A 53 -19.36 -4.04 -5.37
N GLY A 54 -18.80 -2.93 -4.94
CA GLY A 54 -19.56 -1.74 -4.57
C GLY A 54 -20.36 -1.88 -3.28
N GLU A 55 -20.09 -2.93 -2.49
CA GLU A 55 -20.83 -3.22 -1.25
C GLU A 55 -19.87 -3.25 -0.05
N PRO A 56 -20.25 -2.68 1.12
CA PRO A 56 -19.46 -2.73 2.34
C PRO A 56 -19.11 -4.16 2.76
N TYR A 57 -17.90 -4.37 3.29
CA TYR A 57 -17.40 -5.64 3.85
C TYR A 57 -17.43 -6.85 2.91
N LYS A 58 -17.58 -6.65 1.60
CA LYS A 58 -17.55 -7.75 0.61
C LYS A 58 -16.18 -8.01 0.01
N ASN A 59 -15.33 -7.01 0.01
CA ASN A 59 -13.96 -7.13 -0.50
C ASN A 59 -13.00 -6.51 0.49
N ALA A 60 -11.82 -7.10 0.60
CA ALA A 60 -10.70 -6.61 1.37
C ALA A 60 -9.71 -5.81 0.49
N ASP A 61 -9.79 -6.00 -0.83
CA ASP A 61 -8.88 -5.41 -1.79
C ASP A 61 -9.56 -4.26 -2.56
N PHE A 62 -8.83 -3.17 -2.78
CA PHE A 62 -9.26 -2.10 -3.69
C PHE A 62 -9.50 -2.62 -5.12
N CYS A 63 -10.43 -2.00 -5.82
CA CYS A 63 -10.68 -2.26 -7.24
C CYS A 63 -9.62 -1.55 -8.10
N VAL A 64 -8.60 -2.27 -8.56
CA VAL A 64 -7.51 -1.70 -9.39
C VAL A 64 -8.00 -1.28 -10.79
N GLY A 65 -9.14 -1.80 -11.23
CA GLY A 65 -9.78 -1.36 -12.47
C GLY A 65 -10.49 -0.02 -12.38
N ASN A 66 -10.69 0.52 -11.16
CA ASN A 66 -11.40 1.77 -10.94
C ASN A 66 -10.40 2.93 -10.79
N GLU A 67 -10.52 3.95 -11.63
CA GLU A 67 -9.63 5.11 -11.57
C GLU A 67 -9.83 5.96 -10.30
N GLU A 68 -11.04 5.95 -9.72
CA GLU A 68 -11.31 6.61 -8.44
C GLU A 68 -10.46 6.04 -7.30
N THR A 69 -10.07 4.76 -7.37
CA THR A 69 -9.14 4.13 -6.41
C THR A 69 -7.80 4.87 -6.40
N PHE A 70 -7.23 5.16 -7.56
CA PHE A 70 -5.96 5.88 -7.65
C PHE A 70 -6.10 7.31 -7.12
N THR A 71 -7.14 8.03 -7.54
CA THR A 71 -7.41 9.39 -7.03
C THR A 71 -7.54 9.41 -5.51
N PHE A 72 -8.24 8.43 -4.93
CA PHE A 72 -8.38 8.31 -3.47
C PHE A 72 -7.04 8.06 -2.79
N LEU A 73 -6.27 7.07 -3.27
CA LEU A 73 -4.96 6.71 -2.70
C LEU A 73 -3.96 7.86 -2.82
N GLU A 74 -3.91 8.54 -3.96
CA GLU A 74 -3.05 9.70 -4.19
C GLU A 74 -3.39 10.87 -3.24
N ASN A 75 -4.68 11.11 -2.98
CA ASN A 75 -5.11 12.12 -2.00
C ASN A 75 -4.69 11.76 -0.57
N VAL A 76 -4.87 10.50 -0.16
CA VAL A 76 -4.42 10.01 1.16
C VAL A 76 -2.90 10.14 1.28
N LEU A 77 -2.15 9.69 0.26
CA LEU A 77 -0.69 9.78 0.27
C LEU A 77 -0.19 11.23 0.29
N THR A 78 -0.90 12.16 -0.35
CA THR A 78 -0.57 13.58 -0.30
C THR A 78 -0.63 14.10 1.14
N GLU A 79 -1.72 13.83 1.87
CA GLU A 79 -1.87 14.22 3.28
C GLU A 79 -0.81 13.55 4.17
N VAL A 80 -0.53 12.27 3.95
CA VAL A 80 0.52 11.55 4.67
C VAL A 80 1.89 12.17 4.44
N MET A 81 2.24 12.54 3.21
CA MET A 81 3.52 13.16 2.89
C MET A 81 3.68 14.57 3.48
N GLU A 82 2.59 15.29 3.73
CA GLU A 82 2.60 16.58 4.43
C GLU A 82 2.92 16.41 5.93
N LEU A 83 2.49 15.31 6.53
CA LEU A 83 2.74 15.01 7.94
C LEU A 83 4.10 14.37 8.20
N PHE A 84 4.48 13.40 7.37
CA PHE A 84 5.66 12.56 7.59
C PHE A 84 6.84 13.01 6.70
N PRO A 85 7.96 13.42 7.30
CA PRO A 85 9.14 13.84 6.55
C PRO A 85 9.99 12.66 6.02
N SER A 86 9.57 11.44 6.27
CA SER A 86 10.29 10.24 5.84
C SER A 86 10.52 10.21 4.33
N GLU A 87 11.72 9.86 3.92
CA GLU A 87 12.04 9.60 2.52
C GLU A 87 11.21 8.45 1.94
N TYR A 88 10.90 7.46 2.79
CA TYR A 88 10.11 6.28 2.44
C TYR A 88 8.66 6.41 2.88
N ILE A 89 7.76 5.95 2.00
CA ILE A 89 6.37 5.69 2.30
C ILE A 89 6.13 4.19 2.07
N HIS A 90 5.70 3.48 3.11
CA HIS A 90 5.34 2.07 3.00
C HIS A 90 3.91 1.94 2.50
N VAL A 91 3.70 1.08 1.50
CA VAL A 91 2.40 0.92 0.84
C VAL A 91 1.77 -0.46 1.10
N GLY A 92 2.32 -1.23 2.04
CA GLY A 92 1.88 -2.60 2.29
C GLY A 92 2.20 -3.51 1.13
N GLY A 93 1.20 -3.95 0.42
CA GLY A 93 1.31 -4.81 -0.77
C GLY A 93 1.12 -6.29 -0.48
N ASP A 94 0.99 -6.65 0.79
CA ASP A 94 0.89 -8.00 1.30
C ASP A 94 -0.54 -8.56 1.25
N GLU A 95 -0.62 -9.86 1.26
CA GLU A 95 -1.80 -10.71 1.46
C GLU A 95 -3.02 -10.38 0.58
N ALA A 96 -2.82 -9.73 -0.57
CA ALA A 96 -3.91 -9.42 -1.49
C ALA A 96 -4.60 -10.69 -2.01
N GLY A 97 -5.91 -10.80 -1.75
CA GLY A 97 -6.71 -11.97 -2.11
C GLY A 97 -6.94 -12.10 -3.60
N LYS A 98 -7.05 -10.99 -4.33
CA LYS A 98 -7.16 -10.87 -5.81
C LYS A 98 -8.34 -11.64 -6.44
N ALA A 99 -9.14 -12.36 -5.65
CA ALA A 99 -10.21 -13.21 -6.18
C ALA A 99 -11.28 -12.39 -6.93
N ALA A 100 -11.65 -11.24 -6.38
CA ALA A 100 -12.64 -10.35 -6.99
C ALA A 100 -12.16 -9.76 -8.33
N TRP A 101 -10.85 -9.52 -8.50
CA TRP A 101 -10.30 -8.97 -9.73
C TRP A 101 -10.48 -9.88 -10.94
N LYS A 102 -10.50 -11.22 -10.71
CA LYS A 102 -10.66 -12.23 -11.77
C LYS A 102 -12.01 -12.14 -12.48
N THR A 103 -13.03 -11.60 -11.81
CA THR A 103 -14.40 -11.51 -12.33
C THR A 103 -14.92 -10.07 -12.44
N CYS A 104 -14.22 -9.10 -11.87
CA CYS A 104 -14.60 -7.69 -11.91
C CYS A 104 -14.43 -7.13 -13.33
N PRO A 105 -15.51 -6.63 -13.98
CA PRO A 105 -15.42 -6.09 -15.34
C PRO A 105 -14.41 -4.94 -15.48
N LYS A 106 -14.31 -4.07 -14.46
CA LYS A 106 -13.36 -2.94 -14.45
C LYS A 106 -11.91 -3.45 -14.42
N CYS A 107 -11.61 -4.43 -13.55
CA CYS A 107 -10.27 -5.02 -13.45
C CYS A 107 -9.90 -5.78 -14.74
N GLN A 108 -10.83 -6.55 -15.29
CA GLN A 108 -10.59 -7.27 -16.55
C GLN A 108 -10.37 -6.30 -17.73
N LYS A 109 -11.13 -5.21 -17.78
CA LYS A 109 -10.90 -4.17 -18.78
C LYS A 109 -9.52 -3.53 -18.60
N ARG A 110 -9.12 -3.17 -17.40
CA ARG A 110 -7.77 -2.63 -17.09
C ARG A 110 -6.69 -3.60 -17.56
N MET A 111 -6.83 -4.88 -17.26
CA MET A 111 -5.87 -5.89 -17.70
C MET A 111 -5.74 -5.96 -19.22
N GLN A 112 -6.85 -5.84 -19.95
CA GLN A 112 -6.84 -5.80 -21.41
C GLN A 112 -6.17 -4.54 -21.95
N ASP A 113 -6.56 -3.38 -21.43
CA ASP A 113 -6.06 -2.07 -21.88
C ASP A 113 -4.55 -1.94 -21.66
N GLU A 114 -4.04 -2.47 -20.53
CA GLU A 114 -2.63 -2.40 -20.13
C GLU A 114 -1.83 -3.66 -20.52
N HIS A 115 -2.44 -4.59 -21.25
CA HIS A 115 -1.83 -5.86 -21.72
C HIS A 115 -1.27 -6.73 -20.60
N LEU A 116 -1.96 -6.77 -19.44
CA LEU A 116 -1.58 -7.56 -18.27
C LEU A 116 -2.12 -8.99 -18.42
N SER A 117 -1.26 -9.97 -18.13
CA SER A 117 -1.56 -11.39 -18.36
C SER A 117 -2.32 -12.05 -17.20
N ASN A 118 -2.18 -11.51 -15.99
CA ASN A 118 -2.75 -12.10 -14.77
C ASN A 118 -2.94 -11.05 -13.67
N VAL A 119 -3.58 -11.47 -12.57
CA VAL A 119 -3.89 -10.57 -11.45
C VAL A 119 -2.66 -10.15 -10.62
N ASP A 120 -1.55 -10.86 -10.71
CA ASP A 120 -0.30 -10.46 -10.07
C ASP A 120 0.31 -9.27 -10.82
N GLU A 121 0.25 -9.28 -12.14
CA GLU A 121 0.63 -8.12 -12.97
C GLU A 121 -0.33 -6.93 -12.74
N LEU A 122 -1.61 -7.18 -12.44
CA LEU A 122 -2.53 -6.11 -12.06
C LEU A 122 -2.15 -5.46 -10.72
N GLN A 123 -1.70 -6.25 -9.74
CA GLN A 123 -1.13 -5.70 -8.50
C GLN A 123 0.14 -4.90 -8.79
N SER A 124 1.04 -5.46 -9.59
CA SER A 124 2.26 -4.77 -10.02
C SER A 124 1.93 -3.43 -10.68
N TYR A 125 0.93 -3.38 -11.55
CA TYR A 125 0.45 -2.14 -12.17
C TYR A 125 0.02 -1.09 -11.13
N LEU A 126 -0.73 -1.50 -10.08
CA LEU A 126 -1.07 -0.59 -8.98
C LEU A 126 0.19 -0.03 -8.33
N ILE A 127 1.10 -0.91 -7.91
CA ILE A 127 2.34 -0.52 -7.23
C ILE A 127 3.19 0.41 -8.10
N HIS A 128 3.33 0.14 -9.40
CA HIS A 128 4.02 1.01 -10.34
C HIS A 128 3.40 2.42 -10.42
N ARG A 129 2.09 2.53 -10.51
CA ARG A 129 1.42 3.83 -10.56
C ARG A 129 1.63 4.64 -9.29
N ILE A 130 1.52 3.98 -8.14
CA ILE A 130 1.76 4.63 -6.84
C ILE A 130 3.24 5.01 -6.69
N GLU A 131 4.17 4.16 -7.14
CA GLU A 131 5.58 4.52 -7.15
C GLU A 131 5.86 5.78 -7.98
N LEU A 132 5.32 5.87 -9.19
CA LEU A 132 5.46 7.05 -10.03
C LEU A 132 4.94 8.31 -9.34
N PHE A 133 3.79 8.20 -8.67
CA PHE A 133 3.22 9.29 -7.89
C PHE A 133 4.16 9.71 -6.74
N LEU A 134 4.62 8.76 -5.93
CA LEU A 134 5.54 9.03 -4.82
C LEU A 134 6.87 9.64 -5.29
N ASN A 135 7.46 9.09 -6.36
CA ASN A 135 8.71 9.58 -6.93
C ASN A 135 8.57 11.02 -7.45
N ALA A 136 7.42 11.37 -8.06
CA ALA A 136 7.13 12.74 -8.51
C ALA A 136 7.08 13.74 -7.34
N HIS A 137 6.81 13.26 -6.13
CA HIS A 137 6.82 14.04 -4.89
C HIS A 137 8.13 13.90 -4.08
N GLY A 138 9.18 13.32 -4.67
CA GLY A 138 10.48 13.16 -4.02
C GLY A 138 10.50 12.10 -2.90
N ARG A 139 9.56 11.15 -2.93
CA ARG A 139 9.48 10.05 -1.97
C ARG A 139 9.82 8.73 -2.65
N LYS A 140 10.22 7.72 -1.85
CA LYS A 140 10.51 6.37 -2.30
C LYS A 140 9.43 5.41 -1.80
N LEU A 141 9.02 4.49 -2.65
CA LEU A 141 8.12 3.42 -2.29
C LEU A 141 8.85 2.33 -1.53
N LEU A 142 8.29 1.90 -0.41
CA LEU A 142 8.64 0.71 0.34
C LEU A 142 7.40 -0.20 0.39
N GLY A 143 7.57 -1.50 0.26
CA GLY A 143 6.46 -2.43 0.40
C GLY A 143 6.94 -3.81 0.81
N TRP A 144 6.02 -4.62 1.33
CA TRP A 144 6.29 -6.00 1.70
C TRP A 144 6.72 -6.83 0.50
N ASP A 145 7.38 -7.96 0.72
CA ASP A 145 8.00 -8.75 -0.34
C ASP A 145 7.02 -9.32 -1.39
N GLU A 146 5.71 -9.25 -1.15
CA GLU A 146 4.69 -9.55 -2.15
C GLU A 146 4.65 -8.58 -3.33
N ILE A 147 5.21 -7.37 -3.19
CA ILE A 147 5.32 -6.44 -4.34
C ILE A 147 6.26 -6.93 -5.45
N LEU A 148 7.03 -7.99 -5.19
CA LEU A 148 7.80 -8.70 -6.21
C LEU A 148 6.92 -9.45 -7.22
N GLN A 149 5.67 -9.79 -6.83
CA GLN A 149 4.76 -10.55 -7.69
C GLN A 149 4.32 -9.71 -8.89
N GLY A 150 4.34 -10.32 -10.08
CA GLY A 150 3.93 -9.66 -11.32
C GLY A 150 4.93 -8.62 -11.86
N GLY A 151 6.05 -8.39 -11.19
CA GLY A 151 7.11 -7.45 -11.58
C GLY A 151 7.26 -6.30 -10.58
N LEU A 152 8.48 -6.09 -10.13
CA LEU A 152 8.81 -5.04 -9.16
C LEU A 152 8.88 -3.66 -9.85
N ALA A 153 8.31 -2.64 -9.20
CA ALA A 153 8.40 -1.27 -9.65
C ALA A 153 9.87 -0.77 -9.63
N PRO A 154 10.33 0.03 -10.61
CA PRO A 154 11.75 0.25 -10.91
C PRO A 154 12.61 0.78 -9.77
N ASN A 155 12.05 1.59 -8.88
CA ASN A 155 12.79 2.23 -7.77
C ASN A 155 12.28 1.76 -6.39
N ALA A 156 11.39 0.75 -6.35
CA ALA A 156 10.82 0.26 -5.10
C ALA A 156 11.88 -0.40 -4.21
N THR A 157 11.74 -0.20 -2.91
CA THR A 157 12.47 -0.94 -1.88
C THR A 157 11.59 -2.04 -1.33
N VAL A 158 12.13 -3.22 -1.10
CA VAL A 158 11.39 -4.38 -0.61
C VAL A 158 11.67 -4.60 0.87
N MET A 159 10.60 -4.73 1.67
CA MET A 159 10.70 -5.19 3.06
C MET A 159 10.34 -6.68 3.11
N SER A 160 11.35 -7.53 3.43
CA SER A 160 11.19 -8.99 3.42
C SER A 160 10.83 -9.49 4.81
N TRP A 161 9.58 -9.94 4.99
CA TRP A 161 9.06 -10.41 6.28
C TRP A 161 8.85 -11.92 6.31
N ARG A 162 8.50 -12.55 5.17
CA ARG A 162 8.19 -13.98 5.09
C ARG A 162 9.43 -14.88 5.15
N GLY A 163 10.64 -14.32 5.04
CA GLY A 163 11.89 -15.04 5.02
C GLY A 163 12.99 -14.23 4.33
N GLU A 164 14.06 -14.90 3.93
CA GLU A 164 15.20 -14.24 3.28
C GLU A 164 15.02 -14.13 1.76
N GLU A 165 14.18 -14.97 1.17
CA GLU A 165 14.04 -15.11 -0.28
C GLU A 165 13.61 -13.84 -0.97
N GLY A 166 12.67 -13.09 -0.35
CA GLY A 166 12.19 -11.82 -0.88
C GLY A 166 13.30 -10.76 -0.97
N GLY A 167 14.08 -10.62 0.09
CA GLY A 167 15.24 -9.73 0.11
C GLY A 167 16.33 -10.13 -0.87
N ILE A 168 16.63 -11.43 -0.97
CA ILE A 168 17.58 -11.97 -1.95
C ILE A 168 17.13 -11.68 -3.39
N ALA A 169 15.82 -11.90 -3.67
CA ALA A 169 15.25 -11.63 -5.00
C ALA A 169 15.35 -10.14 -5.36
N ALA A 170 14.99 -9.24 -4.42
CA ALA A 170 15.09 -7.80 -4.60
C ALA A 170 16.52 -7.36 -4.92
N VAL A 171 17.51 -7.79 -4.12
CA VAL A 171 18.93 -7.42 -4.32
C VAL A 171 19.47 -7.96 -5.64
N ARG A 172 19.11 -9.19 -6.03
CA ARG A 172 19.52 -9.78 -7.32
C ARG A 172 18.96 -9.02 -8.52
N SER A 173 17.81 -8.38 -8.38
CA SER A 173 17.23 -7.52 -9.41
C SER A 173 17.68 -6.05 -9.34
N GLY A 174 18.64 -5.73 -8.44
CA GLY A 174 19.23 -4.41 -8.33
C GLY A 174 18.49 -3.43 -7.41
N HIS A 175 17.57 -3.93 -6.58
CA HIS A 175 16.78 -3.14 -5.64
C HIS A 175 17.36 -3.17 -4.22
N GLN A 176 16.98 -2.21 -3.42
CA GLN A 176 17.26 -2.21 -1.98
C GLN A 176 16.28 -3.15 -1.25
N ALA A 177 16.75 -3.73 -0.14
CA ALA A 177 15.91 -4.55 0.71
C ALA A 177 16.14 -4.23 2.19
N ILE A 178 15.05 -4.30 2.95
CA ILE A 178 15.03 -4.27 4.41
C ILE A 178 14.62 -5.66 4.88
N MET A 179 15.42 -6.26 5.77
CA MET A 179 15.20 -7.63 6.26
C MET A 179 14.53 -7.60 7.63
N THR A 180 13.32 -8.15 7.73
CA THR A 180 12.55 -8.23 8.97
C THR A 180 12.07 -9.65 9.33
N PRO A 181 12.62 -10.75 8.76
CA PRO A 181 12.14 -12.09 9.07
C PRO A 181 12.34 -12.41 10.54
N GLY A 182 11.28 -12.91 11.19
CA GLY A 182 11.30 -13.27 12.60
C GLY A 182 11.29 -12.09 13.59
N GLN A 183 11.28 -10.86 13.11
CA GLN A 183 11.15 -9.63 13.91
C GLN A 183 9.76 -9.01 13.79
N TYR A 184 9.00 -9.47 12.82
CA TYR A 184 7.67 -9.00 12.50
C TYR A 184 6.62 -9.99 12.99
#